data_0d8a590070263e53c60eecad8e2cd607
#
_entry.id   0d8a590070263e53c60eecad8e2cd607
#
_cell.length_a   1.000
_cell.length_b   1.000
_cell.length_c   1.000
_cell.angle_alpha   90.00
_cell.angle_beta   90.00
_cell.angle_gamma   90.00
#
_symmetry.space_group_name_H-M   'P 1'
#
loop_
_entity.id
_entity.type
_entity.pdbx_description
1 polymer ?
#
loop_
_entity_poly.entity_id
_entity_poly.type
_entity_poly.pdbx_seq_one_letter_code
_entity_poly.pdbx_strand_id
1 'polypeptide(L)'
;GLKAGTPVVAGAGDKAAGATGMGIVTPGAVSATIGTSGVVFAATDRPALDAQGRLHTFCHALPGRWHVMGVTQAAGLSLRWFRDRFGAGAEDGRDPYERLTSDAARVPPGADGLLWAPYLMGERTPHLDPNARGALIGLTASHTRDHIIRSILEGVAFSLRDSFTLFEEMGVPVKSIRLGGGGARSALWRQIQADVYGHEVEIVEVEEGAAYGAAILAGVGAKMWNSVDAACSAAVRVAQRVAPRPAVVRQMNASYAAYRRMYPAVRSICSKMEP
;
A
#
# COMPACT_ATOMS: atom_id res chain seq x y z
N GLY A 1 -11.49 -5.58 34.88
CA GLY A 1 -11.37 -4.75 35.68
C GLY A 1 -10.48 -3.50 35.70
N LEU A 2 -10.92 -2.37 35.10
CA LEU A 2 -10.27 -1.08 35.29
C LEU A 2 -10.70 -0.44 36.61
N LYS A 3 -9.81 0.33 37.23
CA LYS A 3 -10.12 1.08 38.47
C LYS A 3 -11.02 2.29 38.13
N ALA A 4 -11.92 2.66 39.08
CA ALA A 4 -12.67 3.91 38.97
C ALA A 4 -11.68 5.09 38.86
N GLY A 5 -11.96 6.06 38.00
CA GLY A 5 -11.07 7.19 37.74
C GLY A 5 -9.98 6.94 36.67
N THR A 6 -9.90 5.75 36.08
CA THR A 6 -9.03 5.53 34.91
C THR A 6 -9.37 6.53 33.79
N PRO A 7 -8.42 7.33 33.29
CA PRO A 7 -8.69 8.29 32.23
C PRO A 7 -9.18 7.61 30.94
N VAL A 8 -10.20 8.18 30.33
CA VAL A 8 -10.68 7.79 29.00
C VAL A 8 -10.34 8.91 28.04
N VAL A 9 -9.66 8.57 26.95
CA VAL A 9 -9.14 9.50 25.98
C VAL A 9 -9.83 9.24 24.63
N ALA A 10 -10.17 10.29 23.91
CA ALA A 10 -10.64 10.16 22.52
C ALA A 10 -9.54 9.56 21.67
N GLY A 11 -9.92 8.55 20.86
CA GLY A 11 -9.05 7.96 19.85
C GLY A 11 -9.16 8.71 18.51
N ALA A 12 -9.01 7.97 17.42
CA ALA A 12 -9.16 8.46 16.06
C ALA A 12 -9.82 7.39 15.18
N GLY A 13 -10.25 7.76 13.97
CA GLY A 13 -10.63 6.78 12.96
C GLY A 13 -9.47 5.82 12.68
N ASP A 14 -9.78 4.57 12.29
CA ASP A 14 -8.82 3.47 12.13
C ASP A 14 -7.59 3.84 11.27
N LYS A 15 -7.80 4.61 10.19
CA LYS A 15 -6.71 5.04 9.31
C LYS A 15 -5.77 6.04 9.97
N ALA A 16 -6.30 7.04 10.67
CA ALA A 16 -5.50 8.03 11.38
C ALA A 16 -4.82 7.43 12.62
N ALA A 17 -5.49 6.53 13.35
CA ALA A 17 -4.88 5.75 14.42
C ALA A 17 -3.77 4.84 13.89
N GLY A 18 -4.01 4.12 12.78
CA GLY A 18 -3.01 3.27 12.13
C GLY A 18 -1.79 4.07 11.67
N ALA A 19 -2.00 5.25 11.10
CA ALA A 19 -0.91 6.15 10.73
C ALA A 19 -0.09 6.59 11.97
N THR A 20 -0.77 6.92 13.08
CA THR A 20 -0.10 7.23 14.36
C THR A 20 0.72 6.04 14.86
N GLY A 21 0.17 4.81 14.84
CA GLY A 21 0.87 3.59 15.24
C GLY A 21 2.07 3.26 14.36
N MET A 22 2.06 3.71 13.11
CA MET A 22 3.20 3.63 12.20
C MET A 22 4.12 4.87 12.26
N GLY A 23 3.82 5.86 13.11
CA GLY A 23 4.59 7.10 13.21
C GLY A 23 4.48 8.02 11.98
N ILE A 24 3.39 7.91 11.22
CA ILE A 24 3.11 8.78 10.07
C ILE A 24 2.36 10.02 10.60
N VAL A 25 3.07 10.90 11.29
CA VAL A 25 2.50 12.04 12.01
C VAL A 25 3.05 13.38 11.55
N THR A 26 4.11 13.38 10.74
CA THR A 26 4.76 14.60 10.24
C THR A 26 4.73 14.64 8.71
N PRO A 27 4.67 15.84 8.09
CA PRO A 27 4.72 15.97 6.63
C PRO A 27 5.96 15.32 6.02
N GLY A 28 5.75 14.54 4.99
CA GLY A 28 6.77 13.74 4.34
C GLY A 28 6.86 12.29 4.83
N ALA A 29 6.26 11.97 5.97
CA ALA A 29 6.07 10.58 6.38
C ALA A 29 4.84 10.02 5.65
N VAL A 30 5.02 8.87 5.01
CA VAL A 30 3.99 8.19 4.21
C VAL A 30 3.91 6.72 4.60
N SER A 31 2.72 6.15 4.62
CA SER A 31 2.56 4.69 4.69
C SER A 31 1.99 4.14 3.39
N ALA A 32 2.47 2.97 2.97
CA ALA A 32 1.89 2.16 1.90
C ALA A 32 1.46 0.82 2.51
N THR A 33 0.15 0.59 2.59
CA THR A 33 -0.41 -0.58 3.26
C THR A 33 -1.10 -1.48 2.24
N ILE A 34 -0.72 -2.75 2.20
CA ILE A 34 -1.34 -3.79 1.38
C ILE A 34 -2.10 -4.74 2.30
N GLY A 35 -3.41 -4.50 2.42
CA GLY A 35 -4.40 -5.42 2.97
C GLY A 35 -5.22 -6.03 1.83
N THR A 36 -6.50 -6.32 2.03
CA THR A 36 -7.43 -6.68 0.94
C THR A 36 -7.47 -5.57 -0.12
N SER A 37 -7.67 -4.34 0.30
CA SER A 37 -7.44 -3.11 -0.47
C SER A 37 -6.02 -2.58 -0.19
N GLY A 38 -5.57 -1.60 -1.00
CA GLY A 38 -4.33 -0.88 -0.77
C GLY A 38 -4.60 0.57 -0.37
N VAL A 39 -3.78 1.11 0.53
CA VAL A 39 -3.87 2.51 0.96
C VAL A 39 -2.49 3.13 1.00
N VAL A 40 -2.34 4.26 0.34
CA VAL A 40 -1.19 5.15 0.52
C VAL A 40 -1.66 6.39 1.26
N PHE A 41 -1.06 6.65 2.42
CA PHE A 41 -1.48 7.69 3.35
C PHE A 41 -0.30 8.62 3.64
N ALA A 42 -0.48 9.92 3.50
CA ALA A 42 0.53 10.93 3.79
C ALA A 42 0.01 11.96 4.81
N ALA A 43 0.81 12.24 5.84
CA ALA A 43 0.53 13.31 6.79
C ALA A 43 0.83 14.69 6.16
N THR A 44 -0.02 15.69 6.43
CA THR A 44 0.11 17.05 5.92
C THR A 44 -0.21 18.09 7.00
N ASP A 45 0.37 19.30 6.90
CA ASP A 45 0.09 20.41 7.83
C ASP A 45 -1.18 21.20 7.48
N ARG A 46 -1.69 21.01 6.28
CA ARG A 46 -2.89 21.67 5.75
C ARG A 46 -3.68 20.72 4.87
N PRO A 47 -4.97 20.96 4.64
CA PRO A 47 -5.74 20.17 3.69
C PRO A 47 -5.08 20.19 2.30
N ALA A 48 -4.85 19.02 1.73
CA ALA A 48 -4.42 18.86 0.35
C ALA A 48 -5.61 18.29 -0.43
N LEU A 49 -6.19 19.09 -1.32
CA LEU A 49 -7.41 18.74 -2.05
C LEU A 49 -7.07 18.42 -3.51
N ASP A 50 -7.37 17.22 -3.94
CA ASP A 50 -7.34 16.86 -5.36
C ASP A 50 -8.62 17.37 -6.05
N ALA A 51 -8.47 18.26 -7.03
CA ALA A 51 -9.61 18.87 -7.74
C ALA A 51 -10.49 17.87 -8.48
N GLN A 52 -9.96 16.69 -8.80
CA GLN A 52 -10.72 15.62 -9.46
C GLN A 52 -11.34 14.62 -8.47
N GLY A 53 -11.08 14.77 -7.16
CA GLY A 53 -11.62 13.87 -6.12
C GLY A 53 -11.01 12.46 -6.10
N ARG A 54 -9.86 12.24 -6.76
CA ARG A 54 -9.18 10.93 -6.84
C ARG A 54 -8.56 10.51 -5.51
N LEU A 55 -8.30 11.48 -4.62
CA LEU A 55 -7.73 11.30 -3.29
C LEU A 55 -8.70 11.77 -2.21
N HIS A 56 -8.60 11.19 -1.03
CA HIS A 56 -9.37 11.59 0.13
C HIS A 56 -8.52 12.46 1.06
N THR A 57 -9.10 13.52 1.61
CA THR A 57 -8.48 14.39 2.60
C THR A 57 -9.33 14.45 3.86
N PHE A 58 -8.71 14.21 5.02
CA PHE A 58 -9.37 14.24 6.33
C PHE A 58 -8.45 14.84 7.39
N CYS A 59 -9.04 15.16 8.55
CA CYS A 59 -8.26 15.49 9.75
C CYS A 59 -7.45 14.29 10.21
N HIS A 60 -6.21 14.52 10.63
CA HIS A 60 -5.38 13.52 11.29
C HIS A 60 -5.81 13.34 12.76
N ALA A 61 -5.27 12.32 13.45
CA ALA A 61 -5.44 12.15 14.89
C ALA A 61 -4.79 13.28 15.72
N LEU A 62 -3.86 14.02 15.15
CA LEU A 62 -3.16 15.12 15.81
C LEU A 62 -3.89 16.45 15.55
N PRO A 63 -4.03 17.30 16.57
CA PRO A 63 -4.59 18.65 16.39
C PRO A 63 -3.81 19.47 15.34
N GLY A 64 -4.53 20.14 14.45
CA GLY A 64 -3.94 20.98 13.41
C GLY A 64 -3.23 20.20 12.28
N ARG A 65 -3.29 18.88 12.26
CA ARG A 65 -2.75 18.02 11.19
C ARG A 65 -3.86 17.45 10.33
N TRP A 66 -3.50 17.20 9.09
CA TRP A 66 -4.35 16.61 8.08
C TRP A 66 -3.67 15.39 7.47
N HIS A 67 -4.40 14.65 6.68
CA HIS A 67 -3.83 13.64 5.82
C HIS A 67 -4.54 13.58 4.48
N VAL A 68 -3.79 13.15 3.49
CA VAL A 68 -4.33 12.79 2.18
C VAL A 68 -4.05 11.31 1.93
N MET A 69 -5.00 10.61 1.32
CA MET A 69 -4.82 9.19 1.02
C MET A 69 -5.42 8.80 -0.32
N GLY A 70 -4.72 7.90 -1.02
CA GLY A 70 -5.21 7.16 -2.16
C GLY A 70 -5.60 5.74 -1.75
N VAL A 71 -6.65 5.21 -2.38
CA VAL A 71 -7.18 3.88 -2.07
C VAL A 71 -7.35 3.09 -3.36
N THR A 72 -6.71 1.93 -3.44
CA THR A 72 -6.95 0.93 -4.49
C THR A 72 -7.78 -0.23 -3.95
N GLN A 73 -8.75 -0.72 -4.75
CA GLN A 73 -9.79 -1.64 -4.27
C GLN A 73 -9.31 -3.09 -4.10
N ALA A 74 -8.37 -3.53 -4.91
CA ALA A 74 -7.98 -4.93 -4.96
C ALA A 74 -6.45 -5.12 -4.91
N ALA A 75 -5.82 -4.79 -3.77
CA ALA A 75 -4.39 -4.99 -3.56
C ALA A 75 -4.06 -6.45 -3.21
N GLY A 76 -3.98 -6.80 -1.94
CA GLY A 76 -3.77 -8.20 -1.52
C GLY A 76 -4.89 -9.13 -1.97
N LEU A 77 -6.08 -8.59 -2.26
CA LEU A 77 -7.16 -9.33 -2.90
C LEU A 77 -6.71 -9.98 -4.21
N SER A 78 -5.88 -9.32 -5.01
CA SER A 78 -5.39 -9.89 -6.28
C SER A 78 -4.62 -11.20 -6.07
N LEU A 79 -3.71 -11.23 -5.09
CA LEU A 79 -2.96 -12.45 -4.76
C LEU A 79 -3.85 -13.51 -4.11
N ARG A 80 -4.79 -13.10 -3.24
CA ARG A 80 -5.78 -13.99 -2.64
C ARG A 80 -6.69 -14.62 -3.70
N TRP A 81 -7.20 -13.81 -4.62
CA TRP A 81 -8.02 -14.29 -5.73
C TRP A 81 -7.27 -15.33 -6.58
N PHE A 82 -6.00 -15.06 -6.91
CA PHE A 82 -5.18 -16.01 -7.64
C PHE A 82 -5.02 -17.32 -6.87
N ARG A 83 -4.68 -17.25 -5.57
CA ARG A 83 -4.59 -18.41 -4.69
C ARG A 83 -5.87 -19.26 -4.69
N ASP A 84 -7.01 -18.59 -4.51
CA ASP A 84 -8.31 -19.26 -4.32
C ASP A 84 -8.88 -19.84 -5.62
N ARG A 85 -8.50 -19.29 -6.77
CA ARG A 85 -9.03 -19.70 -8.08
C ARG A 85 -8.08 -20.59 -8.87
N PHE A 86 -6.78 -20.45 -8.70
CA PHE A 86 -5.75 -21.17 -9.47
C PHE A 86 -4.87 -22.05 -8.58
N GLY A 87 -5.14 -22.09 -7.29
CA GLY A 87 -4.41 -22.88 -6.30
C GLY A 87 -3.07 -22.26 -5.88
N ALA A 88 -2.63 -22.65 -4.70
CA ALA A 88 -1.35 -22.21 -4.14
C ALA A 88 -0.16 -23.12 -4.54
N GLY A 89 -0.38 -24.11 -5.37
CA GLY A 89 0.61 -25.15 -5.68
C GLY A 89 0.46 -26.37 -4.75
N ALA A 90 1.50 -27.22 -4.67
CA ALA A 90 1.46 -28.44 -3.87
C ALA A 90 1.27 -28.15 -2.37
N GLU A 91 0.51 -28.98 -1.67
CA GLU A 91 0.35 -28.91 -0.21
C GLU A 91 1.59 -29.51 0.46
N ASP A 92 2.46 -28.65 0.98
CA ASP A 92 3.72 -29.01 1.65
C ASP A 92 3.81 -28.49 3.08
N GLY A 93 2.67 -28.06 3.66
CA GLY A 93 2.57 -27.53 5.02
C GLY A 93 3.04 -26.08 5.18
N ARG A 94 3.63 -25.45 4.15
CA ARG A 94 4.01 -24.03 4.19
C ARG A 94 2.80 -23.11 4.04
N ASP A 95 2.92 -21.87 4.53
CA ASP A 95 1.93 -20.84 4.29
C ASP A 95 1.72 -20.64 2.77
N PRO A 96 0.48 -20.65 2.26
CA PRO A 96 0.20 -20.50 0.84
C PRO A 96 0.78 -19.23 0.21
N TYR A 97 0.84 -18.12 0.94
CA TYR A 97 1.39 -16.86 0.43
C TYR A 97 2.92 -16.87 0.39
N GLU A 98 3.58 -17.53 1.35
CA GLU A 98 5.02 -17.75 1.29
C GLU A 98 5.41 -18.57 0.05
N ARG A 99 4.62 -19.59 -0.27
CA ARG A 99 4.80 -20.41 -1.46
C ARG A 99 4.66 -19.59 -2.74
N LEU A 100 3.55 -18.86 -2.88
CA LEU A 100 3.32 -18.01 -4.04
C LEU A 100 4.44 -16.97 -4.23
N THR A 101 4.89 -16.34 -3.16
CA THR A 101 5.97 -15.34 -3.25
C THR A 101 7.33 -15.98 -3.52
N SER A 102 7.59 -17.19 -3.01
CA SER A 102 8.80 -17.97 -3.36
C SER A 102 8.83 -18.36 -4.83
N ASP A 103 7.68 -18.77 -5.39
CA ASP A 103 7.55 -19.09 -6.81
C ASP A 103 7.80 -17.85 -7.68
N ALA A 104 7.18 -16.71 -7.34
CA ALA A 104 7.39 -15.44 -8.02
C ALA A 104 8.85 -14.91 -7.93
N ALA A 105 9.59 -15.29 -6.89
CA ALA A 105 10.99 -14.87 -6.72
C ALA A 105 11.92 -15.45 -7.78
N ARG A 106 11.53 -16.56 -8.44
CA ARG A 106 12.31 -17.19 -9.54
C ARG A 106 12.20 -16.41 -10.85
N VAL A 107 11.21 -15.54 -10.97
CA VAL A 107 10.96 -14.73 -12.16
C VAL A 107 11.67 -13.38 -12.03
N PRO A 108 12.35 -12.90 -13.09
CA PRO A 108 13.03 -11.63 -13.05
C PRO A 108 12.06 -10.46 -12.84
N PRO A 109 12.56 -9.30 -12.35
CA PRO A 109 11.78 -8.07 -12.31
C PRO A 109 11.15 -7.74 -13.67
N GLY A 110 9.90 -7.26 -13.67
CA GLY A 110 9.16 -6.95 -14.89
C GLY A 110 8.40 -8.13 -15.47
N ALA A 111 8.46 -9.32 -14.84
CA ALA A 111 7.72 -10.53 -15.23
C ALA A 111 7.78 -10.81 -16.75
N ASP A 112 8.96 -10.59 -17.37
CA ASP A 112 9.21 -10.71 -18.81
C ASP A 112 8.19 -9.93 -19.68
N GLY A 113 7.74 -8.76 -19.20
CA GLY A 113 6.80 -7.88 -19.89
C GLY A 113 5.33 -8.15 -19.60
N LEU A 114 5.02 -9.11 -18.72
CA LEU A 114 3.65 -9.39 -18.32
C LEU A 114 3.15 -8.35 -17.32
N LEU A 115 2.03 -7.70 -17.59
CA LEU A 115 1.45 -6.65 -16.78
C LEU A 115 0.09 -7.06 -16.22
N TRP A 116 -0.16 -6.74 -14.97
CA TRP A 116 -1.41 -6.94 -14.26
C TRP A 116 -2.05 -5.63 -13.82
N ALA A 117 -3.31 -5.39 -14.20
CA ALA A 117 -4.15 -4.33 -13.66
C ALA A 117 -5.07 -4.91 -12.58
N PRO A 118 -4.96 -4.47 -11.31
CA PRO A 118 -5.61 -5.15 -10.17
C PRO A 118 -7.09 -4.78 -9.98
N TYR A 119 -7.81 -4.31 -10.97
CA TYR A 119 -9.14 -3.69 -10.84
C TYR A 119 -10.30 -4.70 -10.71
N LEU A 120 -10.10 -5.76 -9.91
CA LEU A 120 -11.07 -6.84 -9.72
C LEU A 120 -12.41 -6.40 -9.11
N MET A 121 -12.43 -5.28 -8.42
CA MET A 121 -13.59 -4.72 -7.71
C MET A 121 -13.93 -3.30 -8.17
N GLY A 122 -13.68 -3.00 -9.44
CA GLY A 122 -13.58 -1.62 -9.87
C GLY A 122 -12.32 -0.94 -9.33
N GLU A 123 -12.17 0.36 -9.54
CA GLU A 123 -11.05 1.09 -8.97
C GLU A 123 -11.47 2.48 -8.49
N ARG A 124 -10.89 2.90 -7.34
CA ARG A 124 -11.08 4.22 -6.79
C ARG A 124 -9.96 5.16 -7.25
N THR A 125 -8.81 5.11 -6.63
CA THR A 125 -7.64 5.90 -7.03
C THR A 125 -6.85 5.15 -8.11
N PRO A 126 -6.52 5.76 -9.26
CA PRO A 126 -6.81 7.14 -9.68
C PRO A 126 -8.06 7.28 -10.56
N HIS A 127 -8.81 6.21 -10.83
CA HIS A 127 -9.74 6.14 -11.96
C HIS A 127 -11.18 6.53 -11.63
N LEU A 128 -11.61 6.39 -10.35
CA LEU A 128 -12.98 6.63 -9.88
C LEU A 128 -14.02 5.87 -10.74
N ASP A 129 -13.68 4.64 -11.12
CA ASP A 129 -14.49 3.82 -12.03
C ASP A 129 -14.90 2.50 -11.37
N PRO A 130 -16.16 2.34 -10.92
CA PRO A 130 -16.64 1.09 -10.35
C PRO A 130 -16.75 -0.04 -11.39
N ASN A 131 -16.72 0.31 -12.67
CA ASN A 131 -16.78 -0.65 -13.79
C ASN A 131 -15.42 -1.05 -14.33
N ALA A 132 -14.32 -0.51 -13.79
CA ALA A 132 -12.98 -1.00 -14.13
C ALA A 132 -12.89 -2.51 -13.84
N ARG A 133 -12.17 -3.24 -14.68
CA ARG A 133 -11.95 -4.70 -14.52
C ARG A 133 -10.47 -5.02 -14.54
N GLY A 134 -10.10 -6.10 -13.83
CA GLY A 134 -8.75 -6.64 -13.87
C GLY A 134 -8.36 -7.04 -15.29
N ALA A 135 -7.09 -6.83 -15.64
CA ALA A 135 -6.57 -7.20 -16.95
C ALA A 135 -5.15 -7.75 -16.82
N LEU A 136 -4.86 -8.77 -17.63
CA LEU A 136 -3.53 -9.34 -17.81
C LEU A 136 -3.11 -9.11 -19.25
N ILE A 137 -2.03 -8.35 -19.49
CA ILE A 137 -1.58 -7.93 -20.81
C ILE A 137 -0.12 -8.32 -21.02
N GLY A 138 0.22 -8.75 -22.23
CA GLY A 138 1.58 -9.13 -22.60
C GLY A 138 1.85 -10.65 -22.54
N LEU A 139 0.79 -11.47 -22.40
CA LEU A 139 0.93 -12.93 -22.28
C LEU A 139 1.51 -13.52 -23.57
N THR A 140 2.52 -14.38 -23.41
CA THR A 140 3.11 -15.20 -24.47
C THR A 140 3.20 -16.66 -24.05
N ALA A 141 3.55 -17.57 -24.95
CA ALA A 141 3.70 -18.99 -24.66
C ALA A 141 4.85 -19.30 -23.68
N SER A 142 5.78 -18.38 -23.46
CA SER A 142 6.90 -18.55 -22.51
C SER A 142 6.49 -18.26 -21.06
N HIS A 143 5.39 -17.55 -20.82
CA HIS A 143 4.97 -17.21 -19.48
C HIS A 143 4.39 -18.42 -18.74
N THR A 144 4.84 -18.57 -17.51
CA THR A 144 4.38 -19.62 -16.59
C THR A 144 3.48 -19.03 -15.50
N ARG A 145 2.93 -19.90 -14.67
CA ARG A 145 2.19 -19.54 -13.46
C ARG A 145 2.97 -18.55 -12.57
N ASP A 146 4.29 -18.73 -12.44
CA ASP A 146 5.16 -17.90 -11.60
C ASP A 146 5.25 -16.46 -12.14
N HIS A 147 5.26 -16.30 -13.47
CA HIS A 147 5.19 -14.97 -14.12
C HIS A 147 3.87 -14.25 -13.83
N ILE A 148 2.75 -14.98 -13.82
CA ILE A 148 1.45 -14.40 -13.46
C ILE A 148 1.48 -13.92 -12.01
N ILE A 149 1.99 -14.72 -11.07
CA ILE A 149 2.10 -14.31 -9.66
C ILE A 149 3.01 -13.07 -9.55
N ARG A 150 4.16 -13.07 -10.23
CA ARG A 150 5.09 -11.95 -10.24
C ARG A 150 4.41 -10.68 -10.76
N SER A 151 3.71 -10.75 -11.88
CA SER A 151 2.99 -9.61 -12.46
C SER A 151 1.89 -9.09 -11.53
N ILE A 152 1.23 -9.95 -10.76
CA ILE A 152 0.24 -9.56 -9.73
C ILE A 152 0.92 -8.72 -8.64
N LEU A 153 2.05 -9.18 -8.10
CA LEU A 153 2.78 -8.45 -7.05
C LEU A 153 3.24 -7.07 -7.53
N GLU A 154 3.77 -7.00 -8.75
CA GLU A 154 4.23 -5.76 -9.38
C GLU A 154 3.06 -4.84 -9.75
N GLY A 155 1.98 -5.36 -10.33
CA GLY A 155 0.79 -4.60 -10.71
C GLY A 155 0.08 -3.96 -9.51
N VAL A 156 0.03 -4.67 -8.37
CA VAL A 156 -0.46 -4.08 -7.11
C VAL A 156 0.46 -2.94 -6.64
N ALA A 157 1.77 -3.11 -6.72
CA ALA A 157 2.70 -2.03 -6.36
C ALA A 157 2.57 -0.84 -7.32
N PHE A 158 2.34 -1.05 -8.62
CA PHE A 158 2.06 0.02 -9.59
C PHE A 158 0.77 0.77 -9.26
N SER A 159 -0.29 0.06 -8.87
CA SER A 159 -1.55 0.68 -8.46
C SER A 159 -1.38 1.58 -7.22
N LEU A 160 -0.56 1.18 -6.23
CA LEU A 160 -0.23 2.06 -5.12
C LEU A 160 0.65 3.24 -5.57
N ARG A 161 1.56 3.02 -6.53
CA ARG A 161 2.40 4.09 -7.09
C ARG A 161 1.58 5.21 -7.74
N ASP A 162 0.41 4.94 -8.28
CA ASP A 162 -0.49 5.98 -8.79
C ASP A 162 -0.81 7.03 -7.71
N SER A 163 -0.96 6.62 -6.44
CA SER A 163 -1.17 7.56 -5.33
C SER A 163 0.05 8.44 -5.07
N PHE A 164 1.27 7.89 -5.17
CA PHE A 164 2.50 8.69 -5.03
C PHE A 164 2.64 9.70 -6.17
N THR A 165 2.27 9.32 -7.40
CA THR A 165 2.26 10.24 -8.55
C THR A 165 1.28 11.40 -8.30
N LEU A 166 0.10 11.12 -7.75
CA LEU A 166 -0.87 12.17 -7.39
C LEU A 166 -0.37 13.06 -6.23
N PHE A 167 0.35 12.50 -5.27
CA PHE A 167 0.98 13.28 -4.21
C PHE A 167 2.02 14.26 -4.78
N GLU A 168 2.83 13.80 -5.73
CA GLU A 168 3.81 14.63 -6.43
C GLU A 168 3.11 15.77 -7.21
N GLU A 169 2.05 15.46 -7.98
CA GLU A 169 1.23 16.45 -8.70
C GLU A 169 0.66 17.54 -7.75
N MET A 170 0.34 17.18 -6.51
CA MET A 170 -0.22 18.08 -5.49
C MET A 170 0.84 18.76 -4.62
N GLY A 171 2.13 18.48 -4.83
CA GLY A 171 3.22 18.99 -4.00
C GLY A 171 3.22 18.43 -2.56
N VAL A 172 2.62 17.26 -2.33
CA VAL A 172 2.67 16.55 -1.05
C VAL A 172 4.03 15.84 -0.95
N PRO A 173 4.87 16.17 0.05
CA PRO A 173 6.22 15.61 0.13
C PRO A 173 6.19 14.12 0.50
N VAL A 174 7.09 13.34 -0.10
CA VAL A 174 7.37 11.94 0.25
C VAL A 174 8.85 11.83 0.63
N LYS A 175 9.15 11.67 1.92
CA LYS A 175 10.52 11.60 2.46
C LYS A 175 10.86 10.22 3.01
N SER A 176 9.88 9.56 3.60
CA SER A 176 10.00 8.19 4.11
C SER A 176 8.72 7.41 3.83
N ILE A 177 8.86 6.13 3.51
CA ILE A 177 7.73 5.25 3.21
C ILE A 177 7.76 4.07 4.17
N ARG A 178 6.72 3.89 4.98
CA ARG A 178 6.54 2.74 5.86
C ARG A 178 5.54 1.77 5.27
N LEU A 179 5.94 0.50 5.19
CA LEU A 179 5.08 -0.56 4.67
C LEU A 179 4.24 -1.17 5.78
N GLY A 180 2.98 -1.49 5.46
CA GLY A 180 2.06 -2.15 6.39
C GLY A 180 1.20 -3.23 5.73
N GLY A 181 0.50 -3.98 6.57
CA GLY A 181 -0.39 -5.05 6.16
C GLY A 181 0.34 -6.29 5.63
N GLY A 182 -0.43 -7.23 5.06
CA GLY A 182 0.10 -8.52 4.59
C GLY A 182 1.20 -8.42 3.53
N GLY A 183 1.17 -7.38 2.70
CA GLY A 183 2.21 -7.13 1.70
C GLY A 183 3.58 -6.78 2.27
N ALA A 184 3.63 -6.33 3.53
CA ALA A 184 4.89 -6.07 4.23
C ALA A 184 5.56 -7.33 4.81
N ARG A 185 4.88 -8.47 4.86
CA ARG A 185 5.41 -9.73 5.40
C ARG A 185 6.37 -10.43 4.44
N SER A 186 6.11 -10.37 3.14
CA SER A 186 6.97 -11.00 2.12
C SER A 186 8.20 -10.16 1.82
N ALA A 187 9.39 -10.74 1.97
CA ALA A 187 10.65 -10.09 1.60
C ALA A 187 10.70 -9.70 0.12
N LEU A 188 10.18 -10.57 -0.77
CA LEU A 188 10.06 -10.26 -2.18
C LEU A 188 9.16 -9.04 -2.41
N TRP A 189 7.97 -9.01 -1.77
CA TRP A 189 7.03 -7.91 -2.02
C TRP A 189 7.50 -6.58 -1.44
N ARG A 190 8.26 -6.60 -0.32
CA ARG A 190 8.96 -5.41 0.18
C ARG A 190 9.96 -4.86 -0.85
N GLN A 191 10.77 -5.75 -1.44
CA GLN A 191 11.74 -5.36 -2.46
C GLN A 191 11.05 -4.84 -3.73
N ILE A 192 9.97 -5.48 -4.19
CA ILE A 192 9.17 -5.00 -5.33
C ILE A 192 8.64 -3.59 -5.05
N GLN A 193 8.09 -3.34 -3.85
CA GLN A 193 7.59 -2.03 -3.47
C GLN A 193 8.70 -0.97 -3.47
N ALA A 194 9.88 -1.27 -2.89
CA ALA A 194 11.02 -0.36 -2.92
C ALA A 194 11.44 -0.02 -4.36
N ASP A 195 11.56 -1.03 -5.23
CA ASP A 195 11.97 -0.86 -6.62
C ASP A 195 10.92 -0.11 -7.46
N VAL A 196 9.63 -0.40 -7.25
CA VAL A 196 8.51 0.26 -7.95
C VAL A 196 8.37 1.71 -7.52
N TYR A 197 8.48 1.99 -6.23
CA TYR A 197 8.37 3.37 -5.72
C TYR A 197 9.64 4.19 -5.97
N GLY A 198 10.79 3.51 -6.18
CA GLY A 198 12.10 4.16 -6.32
C GLY A 198 12.59 4.81 -5.02
N HIS A 199 12.09 4.36 -3.89
CA HIS A 199 12.38 4.86 -2.55
C HIS A 199 12.78 3.73 -1.61
N GLU A 200 13.64 4.03 -0.64
CA GLU A 200 13.83 3.15 0.50
C GLU A 200 12.51 3.02 1.25
N VAL A 201 12.18 1.78 1.65
CA VAL A 201 10.99 1.49 2.43
C VAL A 201 11.35 0.95 3.80
N GLU A 202 10.56 1.31 4.80
CA GLU A 202 10.77 0.97 6.20
C GLU A 202 9.67 0.01 6.67
N ILE A 203 10.04 -0.93 7.51
CA ILE A 203 9.14 -1.83 8.23
C ILE A 203 9.26 -1.51 9.72
N VAL A 204 8.15 -1.26 10.39
CA VAL A 204 8.11 -0.99 11.83
C VAL A 204 8.00 -2.28 12.64
N GLU A 205 8.47 -2.27 13.89
CA GLU A 205 8.47 -3.45 14.78
C GLU A 205 7.05 -3.93 15.12
N VAL A 206 6.09 -3.01 15.25
CA VAL A 206 4.71 -3.32 15.69
C VAL A 206 3.77 -3.28 14.50
N GLU A 207 3.16 -4.44 14.18
CA GLU A 207 2.26 -4.59 13.02
C GLU A 207 0.81 -4.11 13.30
N GLU A 208 0.38 -4.04 14.58
CA GLU A 208 -0.99 -3.66 14.99
C GLU A 208 -1.25 -2.15 14.91
N GLY A 209 -1.03 -1.56 13.73
CA GLY A 209 -1.01 -0.12 13.52
C GLY A 209 -2.15 0.66 14.21
N ALA A 210 -3.42 0.30 14.01
CA ALA A 210 -4.54 1.06 14.57
C ALA A 210 -4.66 0.90 16.09
N ALA A 211 -4.52 -0.31 16.63
CA ALA A 211 -4.55 -0.57 18.06
C ALA A 211 -3.35 0.08 18.77
N TYR A 212 -2.17 -0.03 18.16
CA TYR A 212 -0.96 0.60 18.68
C TYR A 212 -1.04 2.13 18.67
N GLY A 213 -1.59 2.70 17.59
CA GLY A 213 -1.85 4.14 17.52
C GLY A 213 -2.83 4.62 18.57
N ALA A 214 -3.91 3.87 18.83
CA ALA A 214 -4.85 4.17 19.91
C ALA A 214 -4.15 4.12 21.27
N ALA A 215 -3.26 3.16 21.53
CA ALA A 215 -2.45 3.07 22.75
C ALA A 215 -1.50 4.27 22.89
N ILE A 216 -0.86 4.72 21.81
CA ILE A 216 -0.02 5.93 21.79
C ILE A 216 -0.85 7.16 22.18
N LEU A 217 -2.03 7.35 21.56
CA LEU A 217 -2.94 8.46 21.89
C LEU A 217 -3.41 8.42 23.34
N ALA A 218 -3.74 7.24 23.86
CA ALA A 218 -4.10 7.05 25.27
C ALA A 218 -2.95 7.42 26.20
N GLY A 219 -1.72 7.03 25.87
CA GLY A 219 -0.52 7.39 26.65
C GLY A 219 -0.27 8.90 26.71
N VAL A 220 -0.48 9.62 25.59
CA VAL A 220 -0.41 11.08 25.56
C VAL A 220 -1.51 11.69 26.43
N GLY A 221 -2.75 11.21 26.30
CA GLY A 221 -3.86 11.68 27.16
C GLY A 221 -3.66 11.39 28.65
N ALA A 222 -2.98 10.30 28.98
CA ALA A 222 -2.56 9.97 30.35
C ALA A 222 -1.28 10.70 30.80
N LYS A 223 -0.75 11.62 29.97
CA LYS A 223 0.46 12.43 30.25
C LYS A 223 1.77 11.63 30.39
N MET A 224 1.84 10.45 29.77
CA MET A 224 3.11 9.69 29.65
C MET A 224 4.08 10.39 28.69
N TRP A 225 3.56 11.09 27.68
CA TRP A 225 4.34 11.92 26.75
C TRP A 225 3.66 13.28 26.58
N ASN A 226 4.46 14.29 26.28
CA ASN A 226 3.98 15.68 26.14
C ASN A 226 3.27 15.94 24.81
N SER A 227 3.48 15.09 23.81
CA SER A 227 2.87 15.19 22.49
C SER A 227 2.84 13.84 21.78
N VAL A 228 2.00 13.71 20.74
CA VAL A 228 1.96 12.51 19.89
C VAL A 228 3.27 12.36 19.11
N ASP A 229 3.88 13.47 18.66
CA ASP A 229 5.20 13.43 18.00
C ASP A 229 6.27 12.83 18.91
N ALA A 230 6.33 13.27 20.17
CA ALA A 230 7.26 12.73 21.17
C ALA A 230 6.97 11.24 21.46
N ALA A 231 5.70 10.88 21.57
CA ALA A 231 5.29 9.50 21.79
C ALA A 231 5.70 8.60 20.62
N CYS A 232 5.42 9.03 19.37
CA CYS A 232 5.82 8.28 18.18
C CYS A 232 7.33 8.14 18.06
N SER A 233 8.09 9.20 18.36
CA SER A 233 9.57 9.15 18.35
C SER A 233 10.13 8.18 19.38
N ALA A 234 9.47 8.03 20.53
CA ALA A 234 9.90 7.12 21.59
C ALA A 234 9.46 5.67 21.36
N ALA A 235 8.27 5.46 20.82
CA ALA A 235 7.60 4.16 20.80
C ALA A 235 7.65 3.47 19.42
N VAL A 236 7.68 4.22 18.29
CA VAL A 236 7.69 3.61 16.96
C VAL A 236 9.12 3.42 16.48
N ARG A 237 9.52 2.16 16.32
CA ARG A 237 10.86 1.79 15.88
C ARG A 237 10.82 1.14 14.52
N VAL A 238 11.82 1.46 13.68
CA VAL A 238 12.05 0.82 12.39
C VAL A 238 12.86 -0.46 12.62
N ALA A 239 12.26 -1.60 12.29
CA ALA A 239 12.90 -2.90 12.38
C ALA A 239 13.80 -3.21 11.19
N GLN A 240 13.39 -2.77 9.99
CA GLN A 240 14.11 -3.07 8.76
C GLN A 240 13.96 -1.93 7.75
N ARG A 241 15.01 -1.72 6.94
CA ARG A 241 14.99 -0.89 5.74
C ARG A 241 15.30 -1.72 4.51
N VAL A 242 14.65 -1.42 3.40
CA VAL A 242 14.89 -2.06 2.11
C VAL A 242 15.14 -0.99 1.07
N ALA A 243 16.37 -0.90 0.59
CA ALA A 243 16.75 0.06 -0.43
C ALA A 243 16.29 -0.39 -1.83
N PRO A 244 15.90 0.54 -2.70
CA PRO A 244 15.60 0.24 -4.09
C PRO A 244 16.88 -0.12 -4.85
N ARG A 245 16.77 -1.01 -5.83
CA ARG A 245 17.88 -1.42 -6.70
C ARG A 245 17.91 -0.54 -7.96
N PRO A 246 18.91 0.34 -8.17
CA PRO A 246 18.85 1.37 -9.23
C PRO A 246 18.62 0.84 -10.65
N ALA A 247 19.19 -0.33 -10.98
CA ALA A 247 18.97 -0.95 -12.28
C ALA A 247 17.51 -1.43 -12.44
N VAL A 248 16.92 -2.00 -11.38
CA VAL A 248 15.54 -2.48 -11.38
C VAL A 248 14.55 -1.30 -11.36
N VAL A 249 14.86 -0.22 -10.65
CA VAL A 249 14.03 1.00 -10.66
C VAL A 249 13.84 1.53 -12.09
N ARG A 250 14.91 1.56 -12.90
CA ARG A 250 14.79 1.98 -14.32
C ARG A 250 13.85 1.08 -15.11
N GLN A 251 13.94 -0.24 -14.91
CA GLN A 251 13.04 -1.20 -15.53
C GLN A 251 11.61 -1.02 -15.04
N MET A 252 11.39 -0.86 -13.72
CA MET A 252 10.06 -0.63 -13.14
C MET A 252 9.43 0.67 -13.64
N ASN A 253 10.22 1.70 -13.89
CA ASN A 253 9.72 2.96 -14.47
C ASN A 253 9.18 2.73 -15.90
N ALA A 254 9.86 1.93 -16.72
CA ALA A 254 9.38 1.57 -18.06
C ALA A 254 8.11 0.71 -17.99
N SER A 255 8.07 -0.28 -17.09
CA SER A 255 6.90 -1.13 -16.86
C SER A 255 5.71 -0.32 -16.33
N TYR A 256 5.95 0.63 -15.42
CA TYR A 256 4.90 1.52 -14.90
C TYR A 256 4.33 2.44 -15.98
N ALA A 257 5.17 2.96 -16.87
CA ALA A 257 4.69 3.76 -18.01
C ALA A 257 3.77 2.93 -18.94
N ALA A 258 4.07 1.66 -19.16
CA ALA A 258 3.21 0.73 -19.90
C ALA A 258 1.94 0.39 -19.11
N TYR A 259 2.05 0.13 -17.79
CA TYR A 259 0.93 -0.12 -16.88
C TYR A 259 -0.11 1.01 -16.91
N ARG A 260 0.32 2.26 -16.84
CA ARG A 260 -0.60 3.42 -16.90
C ARG A 260 -1.42 3.50 -18.19
N ARG A 261 -1.00 2.84 -19.24
CA ARG A 261 -1.73 2.78 -20.53
C ARG A 261 -2.77 1.66 -20.55
N MET A 262 -2.76 0.72 -19.60
CA MET A 262 -3.69 -0.42 -19.59
C MET A 262 -5.14 0.04 -19.42
N TYR A 263 -5.43 0.80 -18.36
CA TYR A 263 -6.80 1.22 -18.08
C TYR A 263 -7.45 2.00 -19.24
N PRO A 264 -6.84 3.06 -19.81
CA PRO A 264 -7.42 3.73 -20.97
C PRO A 264 -7.67 2.79 -22.16
N ALA A 265 -6.78 1.82 -22.40
CA ALA A 265 -6.90 0.89 -23.51
C ALA A 265 -8.07 -0.11 -23.35
N VAL A 266 -8.33 -0.59 -22.12
CA VAL A 266 -9.37 -1.60 -21.89
C VAL A 266 -10.71 -1.02 -21.41
N ARG A 267 -10.77 0.25 -21.02
CA ARG A 267 -11.95 0.90 -20.47
C ARG A 267 -13.18 0.77 -21.38
N SER A 268 -13.00 1.03 -22.68
CA SER A 268 -14.09 0.97 -23.64
C SER A 268 -14.64 -0.44 -23.86
N ILE A 269 -13.83 -1.46 -23.59
CA ILE A 269 -14.23 -2.86 -23.63
C ILE A 269 -14.99 -3.18 -22.33
N CYS A 270 -14.37 -2.89 -21.18
CA CYS A 270 -14.93 -3.23 -19.86
C CYS A 270 -16.26 -2.52 -19.58
N SER A 271 -16.44 -1.28 -20.03
CA SER A 271 -17.68 -0.51 -19.82
C SER A 271 -18.91 -1.08 -20.54
N LYS A 272 -18.71 -1.97 -21.50
CA LYS A 272 -19.77 -2.65 -22.27
C LYS A 272 -20.03 -4.09 -21.79
N MET A 273 -19.25 -4.57 -20.83
CA MET A 273 -19.44 -5.92 -20.25
C MET A 273 -20.51 -5.81 -19.16
N GLU A 274 -21.57 -6.59 -19.27
CA GLU A 274 -22.50 -6.77 -18.15
C GLU A 274 -21.80 -7.52 -17.00
N PRO A 275 -22.17 -7.25 -15.74
CA PRO A 275 -21.53 -7.89 -14.58
C PRO A 275 -21.78 -9.40 -14.48
#